data_7c975e4a32f22d3321ba47dbb25a60b1
#
_entry.id   7c975e4a32f22d3321ba47dbb25a60b1
#
_cell.length_a   1.000
_cell.length_b   1.000
_cell.length_c   1.000
_cell.angle_alpha   90.00
_cell.angle_beta   90.00
_cell.angle_gamma   90.00
#
_symmetry.space_group_name_H-M   'P 1'
#
loop_
_entity.id
_entity.type
_entity.pdbx_description
1 polymer ?
#
loop_
_entity_poly.entity_id
_entity_poly.type
_entity_poly.pdbx_seq_one_letter_code
_entity_poly.pdbx_strand_id
1 'polypeptide(L)'
;MGGYLALTGWLVNREDKRTERNAETGVIFGAEPRDLGPEDATHAALFVHGFAGTGNNFREVPDRLAEDGWRVRVLLLPGHGTSPKDLEQIPVDVLIDTVVAEAAALRERHGKVILIGHSMGGALSTIAASRTPVDGIVLGGAYFGVTHRWYYGLRPEKWTEIGSHFMRWVYKGDLFLQVNDRSVKDEIICYTWLPTEAGVMLNELGRRVNESGVLDHVTCPVLMLHARGDVAASPAAAEHAFEELATPDKHLVWLPNSNHHVYWDYDYEQVEREIEKFAEGIASADSGV
;
A
#
# COMPACT_ATOMS: atom_id res chain seq x y z
N MET A 1 -13.54 -20.50 -24.09
CA MET A 1 -13.63 -19.22 -23.38
C MET A 1 -14.82 -19.18 -22.42
N GLY A 2 -16.06 -19.43 -22.82
CA GLY A 2 -17.23 -19.36 -21.92
C GLY A 2 -17.16 -20.26 -20.68
N GLY A 3 -16.63 -21.50 -20.79
CA GLY A 3 -16.49 -22.39 -19.65
C GLY A 3 -15.51 -21.89 -18.57
N TYR A 4 -14.40 -21.27 -18.96
CA TYR A 4 -13.44 -20.67 -18.02
C TYR A 4 -14.05 -19.49 -17.25
N LEU A 5 -14.72 -18.56 -17.94
CA LEU A 5 -15.37 -17.40 -17.33
C LEU A 5 -16.49 -17.84 -16.37
N ALA A 6 -17.27 -18.86 -16.73
CA ALA A 6 -18.31 -19.38 -15.86
C ALA A 6 -17.72 -20.06 -14.60
N LEU A 7 -16.67 -20.87 -14.77
CA LEU A 7 -16.01 -21.57 -13.67
C LEU A 7 -15.34 -20.58 -12.69
N THR A 8 -14.53 -19.65 -13.19
CA THR A 8 -13.84 -18.67 -12.32
C THR A 8 -14.83 -17.75 -11.63
N GLY A 9 -15.88 -17.30 -12.32
CA GLY A 9 -16.97 -16.53 -11.70
C GLY A 9 -17.70 -17.31 -10.60
N TRP A 10 -17.91 -18.62 -10.79
CA TRP A 10 -18.50 -19.48 -9.75
C TRP A 10 -17.56 -19.64 -8.55
N LEU A 11 -16.24 -19.83 -8.77
CA LEU A 11 -15.25 -19.96 -7.71
C LEU A 11 -15.15 -18.68 -6.87
N VAL A 12 -15.08 -17.51 -7.53
CA VAL A 12 -15.11 -16.21 -6.87
C VAL A 12 -16.38 -16.04 -6.02
N ASN A 13 -17.55 -16.32 -6.59
CA ASN A 13 -18.82 -16.22 -5.87
C ASN A 13 -18.89 -17.17 -4.67
N ARG A 14 -18.32 -18.38 -4.80
CA ARG A 14 -18.29 -19.37 -3.72
C ARG A 14 -17.42 -18.91 -2.55
N GLU A 15 -16.24 -18.38 -2.85
CA GLU A 15 -15.31 -17.87 -1.84
C GLU A 15 -15.85 -16.61 -1.19
N ASP A 16 -16.33 -15.67 -1.99
CA ASP A 16 -16.94 -14.44 -1.54
C ASP A 16 -18.10 -14.66 -0.55
N LYS A 17 -18.93 -15.67 -0.78
CA LYS A 17 -20.01 -16.10 0.14
C LYS A 17 -19.51 -16.77 1.43
N ARG A 18 -18.29 -17.29 1.45
CA ARG A 18 -17.70 -17.95 2.63
C ARG A 18 -16.89 -17.00 3.50
N THR A 19 -16.48 -15.88 2.94
CA THR A 19 -15.74 -14.86 3.66
C THR A 19 -16.66 -14.20 4.70
N GLU A 20 -16.27 -14.28 5.95
CA GLU A 20 -17.01 -13.67 7.05
C GLU A 20 -16.85 -12.14 7.03
N ARG A 21 -17.97 -11.44 7.20
CA ARG A 21 -18.05 -9.98 7.15
C ARG A 21 -18.95 -9.44 8.23
N ASN A 22 -18.70 -8.22 8.62
CA ASN A 22 -19.64 -7.45 9.42
C ASN A 22 -20.94 -7.28 8.62
N ALA A 23 -22.07 -7.68 9.22
CA ALA A 23 -23.37 -7.70 8.54
C ALA A 23 -23.91 -6.28 8.22
N GLU A 24 -23.47 -5.25 8.93
CA GLU A 24 -23.91 -3.87 8.75
C GLU A 24 -23.10 -3.15 7.69
N THR A 25 -21.75 -3.35 7.68
CA THR A 25 -20.83 -2.63 6.81
C THR A 25 -20.42 -3.41 5.56
N GLY A 26 -20.58 -4.74 5.58
CA GLY A 26 -20.09 -5.63 4.52
C GLY A 26 -18.55 -5.80 4.51
N VAL A 27 -17.84 -5.20 5.48
CA VAL A 27 -16.39 -5.25 5.57
C VAL A 27 -15.95 -6.59 6.19
N ILE A 28 -14.88 -7.18 5.67
CA ILE A 28 -14.23 -8.38 6.22
C ILE A 28 -13.72 -8.07 7.62
N PHE A 29 -13.97 -8.95 8.60
CA PHE A 29 -13.49 -8.77 9.96
C PHE A 29 -11.96 -8.61 10.00
N GLY A 30 -11.49 -7.55 10.69
CA GLY A 30 -10.08 -7.16 10.76
C GLY A 30 -9.60 -6.30 9.58
N ALA A 31 -10.48 -6.01 8.61
CA ALA A 31 -10.21 -5.11 7.50
C ALA A 31 -10.78 -3.70 7.70
N GLU A 32 -11.51 -3.46 8.80
CA GLU A 32 -12.17 -2.20 9.07
C GLU A 32 -11.17 -1.02 9.08
N PRO A 33 -11.57 0.16 8.60
CA PRO A 33 -10.78 1.36 8.80
C PRO A 33 -10.70 1.67 10.29
N ARG A 34 -9.56 2.22 10.74
CA ARG A 34 -9.30 2.47 12.16
C ARG A 34 -8.91 3.92 12.39
N ASP A 35 -9.41 4.47 13.48
CA ASP A 35 -9.02 5.76 14.02
C ASP A 35 -8.50 5.55 15.45
N LEU A 36 -7.22 5.83 15.69
CA LEU A 36 -6.54 5.54 16.95
C LEU A 36 -5.87 6.80 17.50
N GLY A 37 -5.52 6.75 18.79
CA GLY A 37 -4.84 7.83 19.48
C GLY A 37 -5.72 9.04 19.77
N PRO A 38 -5.17 10.08 20.41
CA PRO A 38 -5.93 11.27 20.83
C PRO A 38 -6.47 12.05 19.63
N GLU A 39 -7.70 12.53 19.71
CA GLU A 39 -8.30 13.35 18.65
C GLU A 39 -7.63 14.73 18.52
N ASP A 40 -7.12 15.26 19.62
CA ASP A 40 -6.44 16.55 19.73
C ASP A 40 -4.90 16.45 19.61
N ALA A 41 -4.38 15.30 19.18
CA ALA A 41 -2.95 15.11 18.95
C ALA A 41 -2.40 16.16 17.97
N THR A 42 -1.22 16.70 18.27
CA THR A 42 -0.52 17.65 17.38
C THR A 42 -0.04 16.99 16.09
N HIS A 43 0.23 15.69 16.13
CA HIS A 43 0.78 14.91 15.03
C HIS A 43 -0.23 13.86 14.55
N ALA A 44 -0.28 13.65 13.24
CA ALA A 44 -1.15 12.61 12.65
C ALA A 44 -0.39 11.74 11.65
N ALA A 45 -0.76 10.46 11.59
CA ALA A 45 -0.25 9.48 10.64
C ALA A 45 -1.40 8.87 9.83
N LEU A 46 -1.29 8.91 8.51
CA LEU A 46 -2.22 8.28 7.58
C LEU A 46 -1.61 7.00 7.01
N PHE A 47 -2.23 5.86 7.27
CA PHE A 47 -1.81 4.57 6.76
C PHE A 47 -2.58 4.19 5.49
N VAL A 48 -1.85 3.91 4.41
CA VAL A 48 -2.40 3.62 3.07
C VAL A 48 -1.94 2.24 2.62
N HIS A 49 -2.85 1.27 2.64
CA HIS A 49 -2.53 -0.13 2.39
C HIS A 49 -2.27 -0.48 0.92
N GLY A 50 -1.74 -1.69 0.68
CA GLY A 50 -1.41 -2.22 -0.63
C GLY A 50 -2.59 -2.75 -1.42
N PHE A 51 -2.32 -3.08 -2.70
CA PHE A 51 -3.27 -3.65 -3.65
C PHE A 51 -3.87 -4.96 -3.15
N ALA A 52 -5.19 -5.06 -3.23
CA ALA A 52 -5.99 -6.18 -2.74
C ALA A 52 -5.86 -6.48 -1.24
N GLY A 53 -5.13 -5.65 -0.50
CA GLY A 53 -4.94 -5.75 0.95
C GLY A 53 -5.91 -4.87 1.73
N THR A 54 -5.59 -4.66 3.00
CA THR A 54 -6.36 -3.86 3.97
C THR A 54 -5.41 -3.18 4.95
N GLY A 55 -5.94 -2.42 5.91
CA GLY A 55 -5.15 -1.83 7.00
C GLY A 55 -4.35 -2.84 7.83
N ASN A 56 -4.74 -4.11 7.81
CA ASN A 56 -4.00 -5.22 8.40
C ASN A 56 -2.57 -5.37 7.81
N ASN A 57 -2.29 -4.80 6.63
CA ASN A 57 -0.94 -4.81 6.05
C ASN A 57 0.15 -4.25 6.97
N PHE A 58 -0.21 -3.36 7.90
CA PHE A 58 0.73 -2.65 8.77
C PHE A 58 0.95 -3.31 10.13
N ARG A 59 0.27 -4.44 10.40
CA ARG A 59 0.38 -5.18 11.65
C ARG A 59 0.16 -4.26 12.85
N GLU A 60 1.12 -4.13 13.77
CA GLU A 60 1.01 -3.37 15.02
C GLU A 60 1.52 -1.92 14.92
N VAL A 61 2.15 -1.53 13.80
CA VAL A 61 2.73 -0.18 13.64
C VAL A 61 1.72 0.96 13.89
N PRO A 62 0.44 0.88 13.43
CA PRO A 62 -0.55 1.90 13.75
C PRO A 62 -0.81 2.04 15.24
N ASP A 63 -0.85 0.93 15.98
CA ASP A 63 -1.11 0.89 17.41
C ASP A 63 0.06 1.51 18.18
N ARG A 64 1.32 1.21 17.78
CA ARG A 64 2.53 1.80 18.37
C ARG A 64 2.55 3.32 18.24
N LEU A 65 2.33 3.85 17.04
CA LEU A 65 2.28 5.30 16.86
C LEU A 65 1.14 5.95 17.66
N ALA A 66 0.00 5.27 17.81
CA ALA A 66 -1.08 5.76 18.65
C ALA A 66 -0.71 5.77 20.15
N GLU A 67 0.01 4.76 20.65
CA GLU A 67 0.59 4.70 22.00
C GLU A 67 1.59 5.82 22.23
N ASP A 68 2.36 6.22 21.18
CA ASP A 68 3.30 7.36 21.20
C ASP A 68 2.59 8.72 21.07
N GLY A 69 1.26 8.73 21.11
CA GLY A 69 0.46 9.96 21.14
C GLY A 69 0.13 10.56 19.78
N TRP A 70 0.35 9.84 18.68
CA TRP A 70 -0.08 10.26 17.34
C TRP A 70 -1.57 10.01 17.14
N ARG A 71 -2.26 10.92 16.45
CA ARG A 71 -3.54 10.59 15.81
C ARG A 71 -3.26 9.69 14.61
N VAL A 72 -3.82 8.50 14.59
CA VAL A 72 -3.60 7.52 13.52
C VAL A 72 -4.90 7.27 12.78
N ARG A 73 -4.86 7.42 11.46
CA ARG A 73 -5.93 7.04 10.53
C ARG A 73 -5.44 5.90 9.65
N VAL A 74 -6.05 4.72 9.80
CA VAL A 74 -5.80 3.57 8.92
C VAL A 74 -6.94 3.49 7.91
N LEU A 75 -6.63 3.72 6.63
CA LEU A 75 -7.64 3.70 5.57
C LEU A 75 -8.09 2.28 5.22
N LEU A 76 -9.32 2.19 4.78
CA LEU A 76 -9.78 1.14 3.89
C LEU A 76 -10.10 1.79 2.54
N LEU A 77 -9.26 1.53 1.54
CA LEU A 77 -9.39 2.13 0.21
C LEU A 77 -10.65 1.61 -0.51
N PRO A 78 -11.28 2.41 -1.38
CA PRO A 78 -12.43 1.98 -2.19
C PRO A 78 -12.19 0.65 -2.90
N GLY A 79 -13.17 -0.24 -2.87
CA GLY A 79 -13.10 -1.57 -3.48
C GLY A 79 -12.32 -2.62 -2.71
N HIS A 80 -11.75 -2.27 -1.56
CA HIS A 80 -10.95 -3.19 -0.73
C HIS A 80 -11.70 -3.62 0.54
N GLY A 81 -11.29 -4.74 1.12
CA GLY A 81 -11.81 -5.25 2.40
C GLY A 81 -13.27 -5.67 2.38
N THR A 82 -13.91 -5.74 1.23
CA THR A 82 -15.31 -6.14 1.04
C THR A 82 -15.38 -7.37 0.12
N SER A 83 -15.64 -7.17 -1.18
CA SER A 83 -15.65 -8.22 -2.18
C SER A 83 -14.63 -7.91 -3.29
N PRO A 84 -13.91 -8.91 -3.84
CA PRO A 84 -13.03 -8.68 -4.98
C PRO A 84 -13.75 -8.11 -6.21
N LYS A 85 -15.09 -8.22 -6.27
CA LYS A 85 -15.91 -7.61 -7.33
C LYS A 85 -15.98 -6.09 -7.21
N ASP A 86 -15.92 -5.57 -5.98
CA ASP A 86 -15.97 -4.14 -5.73
C ASP A 86 -14.70 -3.44 -6.23
N LEU A 87 -13.58 -4.18 -6.28
CA LEU A 87 -12.31 -3.68 -6.81
C LEU A 87 -12.28 -3.61 -8.35
N GLU A 88 -13.14 -4.38 -9.05
CA GLU A 88 -13.08 -4.55 -10.51
C GLU A 88 -13.24 -3.22 -11.28
N GLN A 89 -14.01 -2.29 -10.75
CA GLN A 89 -14.39 -1.06 -11.46
C GLN A 89 -13.87 0.22 -10.78
N ILE A 90 -12.93 0.09 -9.85
CA ILE A 90 -12.37 1.28 -9.18
C ILE A 90 -11.34 1.95 -10.09
N PRO A 91 -11.59 3.19 -10.55
CA PRO A 91 -10.61 3.96 -11.31
C PRO A 91 -9.43 4.36 -10.41
N VAL A 92 -8.24 4.48 -11.00
CA VAL A 92 -7.03 4.91 -10.28
C VAL A 92 -7.21 6.30 -9.65
N ASP A 93 -7.91 7.20 -10.32
CA ASP A 93 -8.16 8.57 -9.82
C ASP A 93 -8.97 8.56 -8.53
N VAL A 94 -9.93 7.64 -8.36
CA VAL A 94 -10.69 7.50 -7.11
C VAL A 94 -9.77 7.15 -5.94
N LEU A 95 -8.78 6.27 -6.15
CA LEU A 95 -7.82 5.91 -5.10
C LEU A 95 -6.88 7.08 -4.78
N ILE A 96 -6.39 7.77 -5.80
CA ILE A 96 -5.52 8.95 -5.64
C ILE A 96 -6.27 10.06 -4.87
N ASP A 97 -7.46 10.41 -5.33
CA ASP A 97 -8.27 11.49 -4.73
C ASP A 97 -8.67 11.16 -3.29
N THR A 98 -8.93 9.88 -2.98
CA THR A 98 -9.19 9.44 -1.60
C THR A 98 -8.00 9.74 -0.69
N VAL A 99 -6.79 9.37 -1.09
CA VAL A 99 -5.59 9.59 -0.25
C VAL A 99 -5.25 11.08 -0.13
N VAL A 100 -5.37 11.84 -1.22
CA VAL A 100 -5.18 13.30 -1.22
C VAL A 100 -6.17 13.99 -0.28
N ALA A 101 -7.46 13.63 -0.34
CA ALA A 101 -8.49 14.21 0.50
C ALA A 101 -8.29 13.88 2.00
N GLU A 102 -7.94 12.64 2.33
CA GLU A 102 -7.68 12.23 3.71
C GLU A 102 -6.42 12.91 4.28
N ALA A 103 -5.35 13.04 3.48
CA ALA A 103 -4.15 13.77 3.88
C ALA A 103 -4.46 15.24 4.14
N ALA A 104 -5.23 15.89 3.26
CA ALA A 104 -5.64 17.28 3.43
C ALA A 104 -6.53 17.46 4.68
N ALA A 105 -7.48 16.57 4.92
CA ALA A 105 -8.36 16.61 6.08
C ALA A 105 -7.59 16.43 7.42
N LEU A 106 -6.54 15.61 7.44
CA LEU A 106 -5.67 15.51 8.61
C LEU A 106 -4.83 16.80 8.78
N ARG A 107 -4.32 17.35 7.68
CA ARG A 107 -3.53 18.59 7.72
C ARG A 107 -4.30 19.79 8.25
N GLU A 108 -5.60 19.87 8.01
CA GLU A 108 -6.46 20.93 8.56
C GLU A 108 -6.60 20.87 10.08
N ARG A 109 -6.42 19.68 10.68
CA ARG A 109 -6.66 19.45 12.11
C ARG A 109 -5.41 19.26 12.94
N HIS A 110 -4.30 18.89 12.32
CA HIS A 110 -3.07 18.50 13.00
C HIS A 110 -1.88 19.32 12.48
N GLY A 111 -0.95 19.67 13.39
CA GLY A 111 0.24 20.47 13.06
C GLY A 111 1.24 19.75 12.16
N LYS A 112 1.41 18.44 12.35
CA LYS A 112 2.27 17.57 11.52
C LYS A 112 1.48 16.39 10.98
N VAL A 113 1.72 16.05 9.72
CA VAL A 113 1.08 14.90 9.07
C VAL A 113 2.12 14.07 8.32
N ILE A 114 2.21 12.79 8.63
CA ILE A 114 3.00 11.83 7.85
C ILE A 114 2.10 10.82 7.14
N LEU A 115 2.52 10.36 5.95
CA LEU A 115 1.86 9.27 5.23
C LEU A 115 2.72 8.01 5.33
N ILE A 116 2.09 6.87 5.61
CA ILE A 116 2.77 5.58 5.69
C ILE A 116 2.08 4.64 4.70
N GLY A 117 2.75 4.37 3.59
CA GLY A 117 2.19 3.60 2.48
C GLY A 117 2.87 2.24 2.28
N HIS A 118 2.07 1.18 2.09
CA HIS A 118 2.56 -0.12 1.68
C HIS A 118 2.26 -0.37 0.20
N SER A 119 3.25 -0.80 -0.59
CA SER A 119 3.07 -1.24 -1.98
C SER A 119 2.32 -0.18 -2.83
N MET A 120 1.14 -0.50 -3.35
CA MET A 120 0.22 0.44 -4.00
C MET A 120 -0.01 1.70 -3.16
N GLY A 121 -0.19 1.53 -1.84
CA GLY A 121 -0.36 2.64 -0.91
C GLY A 121 0.88 3.55 -0.84
N GLY A 122 2.08 3.01 -1.05
CA GLY A 122 3.31 3.81 -1.18
C GLY A 122 3.29 4.69 -2.42
N ALA A 123 2.87 4.17 -3.57
CA ALA A 123 2.70 4.96 -4.80
C ALA A 123 1.63 6.05 -4.63
N LEU A 124 0.48 5.71 -4.01
CA LEU A 124 -0.59 6.68 -3.70
C LEU A 124 -0.11 7.77 -2.73
N SER A 125 0.65 7.40 -1.69
CA SER A 125 1.23 8.37 -0.73
C SER A 125 2.26 9.30 -1.39
N THR A 126 3.05 8.79 -2.33
CA THR A 126 3.99 9.61 -3.13
C THR A 126 3.25 10.64 -3.98
N ILE A 127 2.18 10.21 -4.68
CA ILE A 127 1.34 11.13 -5.46
C ILE A 127 0.63 12.14 -4.56
N ALA A 128 0.13 11.71 -3.39
CA ALA A 128 -0.51 12.62 -2.46
C ALA A 128 0.47 13.68 -1.91
N ALA A 129 1.69 13.28 -1.54
CA ALA A 129 2.75 14.19 -1.07
C ALA A 129 3.21 15.19 -2.14
N SER A 130 3.12 14.85 -3.42
CA SER A 130 3.39 15.79 -4.51
C SER A 130 2.30 16.84 -4.73
N ARG A 131 1.09 16.62 -4.16
CA ARG A 131 -0.11 17.47 -4.35
C ARG A 131 -0.55 18.19 -3.09
N THR A 132 -0.23 17.62 -1.92
CA THR A 132 -0.69 18.11 -0.60
C THR A 132 0.50 18.23 0.32
N PRO A 133 0.68 19.34 1.05
CA PRO A 133 1.75 19.48 2.02
C PRO A 133 1.64 18.44 3.13
N VAL A 134 2.69 17.62 3.28
CA VAL A 134 2.86 16.68 4.38
C VAL A 134 4.27 16.82 4.96
N ASP A 135 4.46 16.41 6.21
CA ASP A 135 5.72 16.60 6.93
C ASP A 135 6.68 15.42 6.75
N GLY A 136 6.23 14.32 6.15
CA GLY A 136 7.06 13.18 5.82
C GLY A 136 6.28 12.04 5.19
N ILE A 137 6.98 11.15 4.47
CA ILE A 137 6.39 9.91 3.94
C ILE A 137 7.26 8.69 4.25
N VAL A 138 6.60 7.58 4.59
CA VAL A 138 7.22 6.25 4.74
C VAL A 138 6.70 5.34 3.64
N LEU A 139 7.61 4.72 2.89
CA LEU A 139 7.36 3.93 1.70
C LEU A 139 7.81 2.48 1.92
N GLY A 140 6.92 1.63 2.42
CA GLY A 140 7.20 0.22 2.67
C GLY A 140 6.90 -0.66 1.46
N GLY A 141 7.93 -1.27 0.82
CA GLY A 141 7.77 -2.09 -0.38
C GLY A 141 7.01 -1.36 -1.50
N ALA A 142 7.20 -0.04 -1.63
CA ALA A 142 6.38 0.83 -2.48
C ALA A 142 6.42 0.44 -3.96
N TYR A 143 5.26 0.59 -4.61
CA TYR A 143 5.06 0.18 -6.00
C TYR A 143 5.42 1.32 -6.97
N PHE A 144 6.61 1.26 -7.54
CA PHE A 144 7.05 2.12 -8.65
C PHE A 144 7.15 1.35 -9.97
N GLY A 145 6.95 0.04 -9.94
CA GLY A 145 6.97 -0.86 -11.08
C GLY A 145 6.98 -2.31 -10.64
N VAL A 146 6.61 -3.21 -11.53
CA VAL A 146 6.57 -4.66 -11.25
C VAL A 146 7.97 -5.26 -11.37
N THR A 147 8.29 -6.22 -10.50
CA THR A 147 9.50 -7.02 -10.64
C THR A 147 9.43 -7.85 -11.92
N HIS A 148 10.32 -7.54 -12.87
CA HIS A 148 10.43 -8.25 -14.14
C HIS A 148 11.58 -9.25 -14.12
N ARG A 149 11.28 -10.50 -14.49
CA ARG A 149 12.30 -11.53 -14.67
C ARG A 149 12.38 -11.90 -16.15
N TRP A 150 13.59 -12.07 -16.67
CA TRP A 150 13.86 -12.31 -18.08
C TRP A 150 13.06 -13.48 -18.70
N TYR A 151 12.73 -14.49 -17.89
CA TYR A 151 11.98 -15.67 -18.33
C TYR A 151 10.46 -15.45 -18.44
N TYR A 152 9.95 -14.26 -18.12
CA TYR A 152 8.55 -13.91 -18.33
C TYR A 152 8.24 -13.64 -19.82
N GLY A 153 9.24 -13.44 -20.66
CA GLY A 153 9.10 -13.10 -22.08
C GLY A 153 8.64 -11.66 -22.28
N LEU A 154 7.39 -11.35 -21.95
CA LEU A 154 6.86 -10.00 -21.92
C LEU A 154 6.93 -9.42 -20.49
N ARG A 155 6.91 -8.10 -20.39
CA ARG A 155 6.76 -7.43 -19.09
C ARG A 155 5.42 -7.81 -18.46
N PRO A 156 5.35 -7.99 -17.12
CA PRO A 156 4.11 -8.35 -16.42
C PRO A 156 2.94 -7.42 -16.74
N GLU A 157 3.21 -6.12 -16.93
CA GLU A 157 2.20 -5.13 -17.29
C GLU A 157 1.54 -5.47 -18.63
N LYS A 158 2.32 -5.93 -19.62
CA LYS A 158 1.80 -6.36 -20.92
C LYS A 158 0.99 -7.65 -20.84
N TRP A 159 1.42 -8.58 -19.99
CA TRP A 159 0.62 -9.78 -19.71
C TRP A 159 -0.74 -9.44 -19.09
N THR A 160 -0.78 -8.46 -18.19
CA THR A 160 -2.03 -7.99 -17.56
C THR A 160 -2.95 -7.34 -18.60
N GLU A 161 -2.43 -6.43 -19.43
CA GLU A 161 -3.18 -5.79 -20.51
C GLU A 161 -3.77 -6.82 -21.49
N ILE A 162 -2.97 -7.78 -21.96
CA ILE A 162 -3.44 -8.83 -22.87
C ILE A 162 -4.43 -9.75 -22.15
N GLY A 163 -4.14 -10.14 -20.92
CA GLY A 163 -4.95 -11.04 -20.12
C GLY A 163 -6.35 -10.51 -19.83
N SER A 164 -6.50 -9.20 -19.60
CA SER A 164 -7.78 -8.56 -19.30
C SER A 164 -8.84 -8.77 -20.40
N HIS A 165 -8.41 -8.93 -21.64
CA HIS A 165 -9.30 -9.19 -22.77
C HIS A 165 -9.89 -10.61 -22.79
N PHE A 166 -9.28 -11.56 -22.07
CA PHE A 166 -9.63 -13.00 -22.14
C PHE A 166 -9.96 -13.61 -20.79
N MET A 167 -9.45 -13.02 -19.70
CA MET A 167 -9.61 -13.50 -18.33
C MET A 167 -10.18 -12.40 -17.45
N ARG A 168 -11.28 -12.67 -16.78
CA ARG A 168 -11.86 -11.72 -15.82
C ARG A 168 -11.23 -11.84 -14.44
N TRP A 169 -10.83 -13.06 -14.05
CA TRP A 169 -10.34 -13.35 -12.71
C TRP A 169 -9.01 -14.09 -12.76
N VAL A 170 -8.10 -13.70 -11.89
CA VAL A 170 -6.82 -14.38 -11.65
C VAL A 170 -6.81 -14.86 -10.20
N TYR A 171 -6.51 -16.15 -10.00
CA TYR A 171 -6.31 -16.70 -8.67
C TYR A 171 -4.91 -16.34 -8.17
N LYS A 172 -4.85 -15.52 -7.14
CA LYS A 172 -3.60 -15.17 -6.46
C LYS A 172 -3.23 -16.25 -5.44
N GLY A 173 -4.21 -16.66 -4.62
CA GLY A 173 -4.05 -17.69 -3.60
C GLY A 173 -2.85 -17.50 -2.67
N ASP A 174 -2.62 -18.47 -1.81
CA ASP A 174 -1.52 -18.45 -0.82
C ASP A 174 -0.12 -18.52 -1.44
N LEU A 175 -0.01 -19.07 -2.67
CA LEU A 175 1.28 -19.20 -3.36
C LEU A 175 1.85 -17.85 -3.80
N PHE A 176 0.99 -16.85 -3.99
CA PHE A 176 1.38 -15.52 -4.44
C PHE A 176 1.38 -14.48 -3.31
N LEU A 177 1.22 -14.92 -2.06
CA LEU A 177 1.48 -14.06 -0.92
C LEU A 177 3.00 -13.94 -0.75
N GLN A 178 3.53 -12.78 -1.09
CA GLN A 178 4.97 -12.51 -1.15
C GLN A 178 5.50 -12.18 0.24
N VAL A 179 5.56 -13.19 1.10
CA VAL A 179 6.18 -13.16 2.43
C VAL A 179 7.11 -14.37 2.56
N ASN A 180 8.30 -14.19 3.14
CA ASN A 180 9.25 -15.27 3.37
C ASN A 180 8.91 -16.07 4.63
N ASP A 181 8.43 -15.38 5.68
CA ASP A 181 7.88 -16.05 6.85
C ASP A 181 6.49 -16.62 6.56
N ARG A 182 6.43 -17.92 6.32
CA ARG A 182 5.18 -18.61 6.00
C ARG A 182 4.26 -18.83 7.20
N SER A 183 4.74 -18.60 8.42
CA SER A 183 3.93 -18.77 9.65
C SER A 183 2.83 -17.70 9.76
N VAL A 184 3.06 -16.50 9.21
CA VAL A 184 2.13 -15.36 9.30
C VAL A 184 1.14 -15.27 8.15
N LYS A 185 1.19 -16.17 7.18
CA LYS A 185 0.40 -16.05 5.94
C LYS A 185 -1.11 -16.03 6.17
N ASP A 186 -1.59 -16.74 7.18
CA ASP A 186 -3.02 -16.85 7.51
C ASP A 186 -3.54 -15.62 8.30
N GLU A 187 -2.63 -14.75 8.74
CA GLU A 187 -2.93 -13.51 9.44
C GLU A 187 -3.08 -12.32 8.48
N ILE A 188 -2.55 -12.42 7.26
CA ILE A 188 -2.58 -11.34 6.28
C ILE A 188 -3.93 -11.34 5.53
N ILE A 189 -4.71 -10.28 5.72
CA ILE A 189 -6.03 -10.13 5.11
C ILE A 189 -5.88 -9.51 3.72
N CYS A 190 -6.12 -10.31 2.69
CA CYS A 190 -6.10 -9.87 1.29
C CYS A 190 -7.04 -10.72 0.43
N TYR A 191 -7.38 -10.22 -0.77
CA TYR A 191 -8.15 -11.01 -1.73
C TYR A 191 -7.29 -12.11 -2.36
N THR A 192 -7.85 -13.31 -2.48
CA THR A 192 -7.24 -14.47 -3.16
C THR A 192 -7.55 -14.50 -4.65
N TRP A 193 -8.69 -13.93 -5.06
CA TRP A 193 -9.06 -13.71 -6.45
C TRP A 193 -8.98 -12.24 -6.80
N LEU A 194 -8.35 -11.94 -7.94
CA LEU A 194 -8.18 -10.57 -8.42
C LEU A 194 -8.88 -10.41 -9.78
N PRO A 195 -9.65 -9.34 -9.96
CA PRO A 195 -10.12 -8.97 -11.30
C PRO A 195 -8.92 -8.50 -12.13
N THR A 196 -8.83 -8.92 -13.37
CA THR A 196 -7.73 -8.51 -14.26
C THR A 196 -7.75 -7.00 -14.55
N GLU A 197 -8.92 -6.38 -14.56
CA GLU A 197 -9.07 -4.93 -14.69
C GLU A 197 -8.40 -4.16 -13.54
N ALA A 198 -8.44 -4.71 -12.33
CA ALA A 198 -7.71 -4.10 -11.20
C ALA A 198 -6.19 -4.17 -11.39
N GLY A 199 -5.68 -5.18 -12.08
CA GLY A 199 -4.27 -5.23 -12.49
C GLY A 199 -3.93 -4.17 -13.53
N VAL A 200 -4.84 -3.87 -14.46
CA VAL A 200 -4.69 -2.76 -15.43
C VAL A 200 -4.68 -1.42 -14.69
N MET A 201 -5.57 -1.23 -13.71
CA MET A 201 -5.59 -0.04 -12.85
C MET A 201 -4.26 0.11 -12.09
N LEU A 202 -3.70 -0.98 -11.55
CA LEU A 202 -2.41 -0.94 -10.86
C LEU A 202 -1.26 -0.54 -11.80
N ASN A 203 -1.26 -1.03 -13.05
CA ASN A 203 -0.30 -0.61 -14.07
C ASN A 203 -0.42 0.89 -14.37
N GLU A 204 -1.65 1.41 -14.47
CA GLU A 204 -1.89 2.84 -14.65
C GLU A 204 -1.35 3.65 -13.48
N LEU A 205 -1.55 3.19 -12.23
CA LEU A 205 -0.97 3.85 -11.05
C LEU A 205 0.56 3.87 -11.13
N GLY A 206 1.20 2.74 -11.52
CA GLY A 206 2.64 2.67 -11.70
C GLY A 206 3.16 3.66 -12.76
N ARG A 207 2.38 3.91 -13.81
CA ARG A 207 2.67 4.94 -14.79
C ARG A 207 2.54 6.34 -14.19
N ARG A 208 1.43 6.61 -13.46
CA ARG A 208 1.14 7.92 -12.84
C ARG A 208 2.18 8.34 -11.82
N VAL A 209 2.65 7.43 -10.96
CA VAL A 209 3.64 7.78 -9.92
C VAL A 209 5.00 8.13 -10.51
N ASN A 210 5.31 7.66 -11.73
CA ASN A 210 6.53 7.96 -12.46
C ASN A 210 6.36 9.09 -13.51
N GLU A 211 5.21 9.78 -13.53
CA GLU A 211 5.05 10.96 -14.39
C GLU A 211 5.91 12.12 -13.89
N SER A 212 6.40 12.92 -14.82
CA SER A 212 7.07 14.18 -14.50
C SER A 212 6.17 15.06 -13.62
N GLY A 213 6.72 15.64 -12.59
CA GLY A 213 5.97 16.44 -11.63
C GLY A 213 5.40 15.65 -10.45
N VAL A 214 5.77 14.37 -10.28
CA VAL A 214 5.40 13.60 -9.08
C VAL A 214 6.60 13.44 -8.15
N LEU A 215 7.63 12.68 -8.55
CA LEU A 215 8.79 12.43 -7.70
C LEU A 215 9.59 13.71 -7.42
N ASP A 216 9.75 14.56 -8.42
CA ASP A 216 10.42 15.86 -8.33
C ASP A 216 9.64 16.93 -7.55
N HIS A 217 8.38 16.69 -7.19
CA HIS A 217 7.60 17.54 -6.29
C HIS A 217 7.49 17.01 -4.85
N VAL A 218 8.02 15.83 -4.55
CA VAL A 218 8.13 15.34 -3.16
C VAL A 218 9.31 16.01 -2.49
N THR A 219 9.02 16.99 -1.64
CA THR A 219 10.04 17.83 -0.94
C THR A 219 10.14 17.55 0.55
N CYS A 220 9.20 16.80 1.13
CA CYS A 220 9.24 16.39 2.53
C CYS A 220 10.25 15.26 2.76
N PRO A 221 10.70 15.04 4.02
CA PRO A 221 11.49 13.85 4.41
C PRO A 221 10.89 12.53 3.93
N VAL A 222 11.74 11.61 3.47
CA VAL A 222 11.31 10.29 2.97
C VAL A 222 12.10 9.16 3.63
N LEU A 223 11.38 8.20 4.22
CA LEU A 223 11.92 6.90 4.61
C LEU A 223 11.40 5.84 3.64
N MET A 224 12.31 5.18 2.90
CA MET A 224 11.97 4.06 2.04
C MET A 224 12.51 2.76 2.64
N LEU A 225 11.62 1.80 2.87
CA LEU A 225 11.90 0.47 3.41
C LEU A 225 11.60 -0.55 2.31
N HIS A 226 12.61 -1.20 1.73
CA HIS A 226 12.39 -2.09 0.60
C HIS A 226 13.18 -3.39 0.71
N ALA A 227 12.54 -4.51 0.41
CA ALA A 227 13.21 -5.80 0.42
C ALA A 227 14.01 -6.02 -0.87
N ARG A 228 15.29 -6.40 -0.76
CA ARG A 228 16.09 -6.74 -1.95
C ARG A 228 15.54 -7.94 -2.72
N GLY A 229 14.84 -8.82 -2.01
CA GLY A 229 14.20 -10.01 -2.55
C GLY A 229 12.75 -9.81 -3.01
N ASP A 230 12.25 -8.59 -3.06
CA ASP A 230 10.85 -8.31 -3.44
C ASP A 230 10.55 -8.82 -4.85
N VAL A 231 9.59 -9.76 -4.93
CA VAL A 231 9.18 -10.38 -6.20
C VAL A 231 7.92 -9.73 -6.81
N ALA A 232 7.33 -8.76 -6.12
CA ALA A 232 6.15 -8.02 -6.57
C ALA A 232 6.52 -6.60 -7.02
N ALA A 233 6.92 -5.73 -6.09
CA ALA A 233 7.40 -4.39 -6.40
C ALA A 233 8.90 -4.43 -6.71
N SER A 234 9.30 -3.84 -7.82
CA SER A 234 10.69 -3.91 -8.30
C SER A 234 11.66 -3.13 -7.41
N PRO A 235 12.67 -3.80 -6.78
CA PRO A 235 13.71 -3.10 -6.04
C PRO A 235 14.48 -2.09 -6.90
N ALA A 236 14.72 -2.40 -8.17
CA ALA A 236 15.40 -1.48 -9.10
C ALA A 236 14.54 -0.26 -9.44
N ALA A 237 13.21 -0.43 -9.55
CA ALA A 237 12.30 0.70 -9.75
C ALA A 237 12.20 1.57 -8.50
N ALA A 238 12.22 0.95 -7.30
CA ALA A 238 12.24 1.68 -6.04
C ALA A 238 13.54 2.48 -5.85
N GLU A 239 14.68 1.90 -6.18
CA GLU A 239 15.98 2.58 -6.13
C GLU A 239 16.03 3.76 -7.10
N HIS A 240 15.53 3.58 -8.33
CA HIS A 240 15.43 4.66 -9.32
C HIS A 240 14.49 5.78 -8.84
N ALA A 241 13.30 5.44 -8.34
CA ALA A 241 12.37 6.43 -7.80
C ALA A 241 12.96 7.18 -6.60
N PHE A 242 13.72 6.48 -5.73
CA PHE A 242 14.42 7.10 -4.62
C PHE A 242 15.45 8.14 -5.09
N GLU A 243 16.18 7.87 -6.16
CA GLU A 243 17.13 8.81 -6.76
C GLU A 243 16.43 10.08 -7.29
N GLU A 244 15.26 9.92 -7.92
CA GLU A 244 14.45 10.98 -8.54
C GLU A 244 13.70 11.89 -7.53
N LEU A 245 13.54 11.46 -6.27
CA LEU A 245 12.91 12.29 -5.24
C LEU A 245 13.68 13.57 -5.02
N ALA A 246 13.00 14.73 -5.04
CA ALA A 246 13.61 16.05 -4.92
C ALA A 246 14.17 16.37 -3.53
N THR A 247 13.62 15.74 -2.49
CA THR A 247 14.08 15.99 -1.12
C THR A 247 15.52 15.52 -0.90
N PRO A 248 16.38 16.32 -0.25
CA PRO A 248 17.70 15.88 0.20
C PRO A 248 17.61 15.00 1.46
N ASP A 249 16.52 15.13 2.25
CA ASP A 249 16.29 14.34 3.46
C ASP A 249 15.54 13.06 3.10
N LYS A 250 16.29 12.06 2.63
CA LYS A 250 15.76 10.77 2.22
C LYS A 250 16.69 9.63 2.63
N HIS A 251 16.09 8.57 3.16
CA HIS A 251 16.78 7.36 3.61
C HIS A 251 16.19 6.12 2.96
N LEU A 252 17.04 5.29 2.37
CA LEU A 252 16.67 3.97 1.84
C LEU A 252 17.28 2.87 2.72
N VAL A 253 16.42 2.10 3.35
CA VAL A 253 16.78 0.94 4.17
C VAL A 253 16.44 -0.33 3.40
N TRP A 254 17.46 -1.13 3.13
CA TRP A 254 17.28 -2.42 2.50
C TRP A 254 17.02 -3.53 3.54
N LEU A 255 15.97 -4.31 3.29
CA LEU A 255 15.53 -5.41 4.15
C LEU A 255 16.01 -6.74 3.54
N PRO A 256 17.07 -7.37 4.09
CA PRO A 256 17.72 -8.49 3.42
C PRO A 256 16.97 -9.81 3.53
N ASN A 257 16.14 -9.98 4.57
CA ASN A 257 15.47 -11.25 4.88
C ASN A 257 14.02 -11.29 4.45
N SER A 258 13.47 -10.13 4.09
CA SER A 258 12.06 -9.96 3.75
C SER A 258 11.77 -10.06 2.26
N ASN A 259 10.50 -10.21 1.94
CA ASN A 259 9.91 -10.09 0.63
C ASN A 259 8.99 -8.86 0.61
N HIS A 260 7.92 -8.86 -0.19
CA HIS A 260 7.04 -7.72 -0.42
C HIS A 260 6.29 -7.22 0.81
N HIS A 261 5.76 -8.13 1.65
CA HIS A 261 5.01 -7.80 2.88
C HIS A 261 5.95 -7.45 4.04
N VAL A 262 6.68 -6.34 3.90
CA VAL A 262 7.77 -5.94 4.82
C VAL A 262 7.35 -5.78 6.29
N TYR A 263 6.08 -5.48 6.56
CA TYR A 263 5.52 -5.35 7.91
C TYR A 263 5.16 -6.70 8.55
N TRP A 264 5.18 -7.79 7.80
CA TRP A 264 4.83 -9.13 8.25
C TRP A 264 5.99 -10.13 8.15
N ASP A 265 7.11 -9.73 7.54
CA ASP A 265 8.20 -10.63 7.24
C ASP A 265 9.33 -10.55 8.28
N TYR A 266 10.40 -11.29 8.09
CA TYR A 266 11.49 -11.46 9.06
C TYR A 266 12.15 -10.17 9.54
N ASP A 267 12.16 -9.09 8.75
CA ASP A 267 12.75 -7.81 9.14
C ASP A 267 11.73 -6.84 9.78
N TYR A 268 10.52 -7.31 10.17
CA TYR A 268 9.44 -6.40 10.62
C TYR A 268 9.84 -5.55 11.84
N GLU A 269 10.62 -6.11 12.80
CA GLU A 269 11.10 -5.33 13.94
C GLU A 269 12.05 -4.18 13.54
N GLN A 270 12.84 -4.37 12.46
CA GLN A 270 13.63 -3.28 11.90
C GLN A 270 12.72 -2.24 11.25
N VAL A 271 11.70 -2.67 10.50
CA VAL A 271 10.71 -1.78 9.87
C VAL A 271 10.02 -0.91 10.92
N GLU A 272 9.56 -1.51 12.01
CA GLU A 272 8.90 -0.82 13.13
C GLU A 272 9.82 0.25 13.73
N ARG A 273 11.04 -0.13 14.16
CA ARG A 273 12.02 0.81 14.73
C ARG A 273 12.38 1.97 13.81
N GLU A 274 12.54 1.73 12.51
CA GLU A 274 12.86 2.80 11.56
C GLU A 274 11.68 3.76 11.38
N ILE A 275 10.44 3.29 11.43
CA ILE A 275 9.25 4.12 11.37
C ILE A 275 9.09 4.96 12.64
N GLU A 276 9.23 4.35 13.82
CA GLU A 276 9.20 5.06 15.11
C GLU A 276 10.25 6.18 15.14
N LYS A 277 11.49 5.86 14.80
CA LYS A 277 12.57 6.85 14.73
C LYS A 277 12.29 7.98 13.73
N PHE A 278 11.72 7.66 12.56
CA PHE A 278 11.34 8.68 11.58
C PHE A 278 10.22 9.58 12.12
N ALA A 279 9.19 9.01 12.73
CA ALA A 279 8.09 9.75 13.34
C ALA A 279 8.57 10.66 14.49
N GLU A 280 9.44 10.15 15.38
CA GLU A 280 10.09 10.96 16.43
C GLU A 280 10.89 12.14 15.85
N GLY A 281 11.64 11.89 14.76
CA GLY A 281 12.39 12.93 14.05
C GLY A 281 11.48 14.04 13.52
N ILE A 282 10.35 13.67 12.91
CA ILE A 282 9.35 14.64 12.43
C ILE A 282 8.71 15.41 13.60
N ALA A 283 8.33 14.71 14.67
CA ALA A 283 7.70 15.34 15.84
C ALA A 283 8.64 16.35 16.54
N SER A 284 9.93 16.05 16.63
CA SER A 284 10.91 16.86 17.32
C SER A 284 11.43 18.06 16.51
N ALA A 285 11.23 18.08 15.18
CA ALA A 285 11.74 19.15 14.30
C ALA A 285 11.21 20.56 14.61
N ASP A 286 10.14 20.70 15.42
CA ASP A 286 9.57 22.00 15.84
C ASP A 286 10.04 22.46 17.24
N SER A 287 10.83 21.66 17.97
CA SER A 287 11.25 21.99 19.33
C SER A 287 12.45 22.96 19.39
N GLY A 288 12.84 23.51 18.26
CA GLY A 288 14.07 24.31 18.05
C GLY A 288 13.88 25.78 17.66
N VAL A 289 12.77 26.43 18.09
CA VAL A 289 12.63 27.90 17.96
C VAL A 289 12.41 28.53 19.32
#